data_5bdf60d0a1837b3d885acdf116ab734f
#
_entry.id   5bdf60d0a1837b3d885acdf116ab734f
#
_cell.length_a   1.000
_cell.length_b   1.000
_cell.length_c   1.000
_cell.angle_alpha   90.00
_cell.angle_beta   90.00
_cell.angle_gamma   90.00
#
_symmetry.space_group_name_H-M   'P 1'
#
loop_
_entity.id
_entity.type
_entity.pdbx_description
1 polymer ?
#
loop_
_entity_poly.entity_id
_entity_poly.type
_entity_poly.pdbx_seq_one_letter_code
_entity_poly.pdbx_strand_id
1 'polypeptide(L)'
;MSIPEIDPRAQPIQIRSAALGITRRCYVYVPPDALLQRRLPVLYLLRGHEREWVNRSEDPSRVGTAIDVYERLRAEGAVGPLIMVFPGLASADNSVPSMLSDMVAPELVAAPGIGTGAFQRFFFDDLMPAITRRFRAHPRARAVAGFSLGGLMAVKAAALRPDLFTSVGSFDGTILYAADGGARARTSDPVLANPMFDAALGVPRATDRLHVDHPITALLRADRAAIRRLTWIVQYGPEAIEPWGSNFYRGEYLLRVLNALGIANAAPVAALPDGEHTWRCADQHLAATLPIHWGALAQVL
;
A
#
# COMPACT_ATOMS: atom_id res chain seq x y z
N MET A 1 7.36 10.69 21.46
CA MET A 1 6.50 10.61 20.27
C MET A 1 5.71 11.91 20.18
N SER A 2 5.73 12.60 19.04
CA SER A 2 4.88 13.78 18.82
C SER A 2 3.39 13.37 18.84
N ILE A 3 2.53 14.26 19.29
CA ILE A 3 1.08 14.05 19.22
C ILE A 3 0.70 14.00 17.73
N PRO A 4 -0.05 12.97 17.27
CA PRO A 4 -0.46 12.89 15.88
C PRO A 4 -1.33 14.09 15.48
N GLU A 5 -0.96 14.77 14.41
CA GLU A 5 -1.70 15.87 13.81
C GLU A 5 -2.49 15.39 12.59
N ILE A 6 -3.61 14.73 12.86
CA ILE A 6 -4.45 14.15 11.81
C ILE A 6 -5.16 15.25 11.02
N ASP A 7 -5.13 15.13 9.71
CA ASP A 7 -5.87 16.01 8.80
C ASP A 7 -7.37 15.99 9.16
N PRO A 8 -7.98 17.14 9.49
CA PRO A 8 -9.37 17.19 9.94
C PRO A 8 -10.38 16.78 8.85
N ARG A 9 -9.97 16.74 7.60
CA ARG A 9 -10.79 16.24 6.47
C ARG A 9 -10.86 14.73 6.40
N ALA A 10 -9.89 14.02 7.01
CA ALA A 10 -9.87 12.57 7.08
C ALA A 10 -10.92 12.07 8.09
N GLN A 11 -11.98 11.43 7.59
CA GLN A 11 -13.06 10.91 8.43
C GLN A 11 -12.67 9.56 9.02
N PRO A 12 -12.61 9.40 10.35
CA PRO A 12 -12.43 8.09 10.96
C PRO A 12 -13.71 7.27 10.82
N ILE A 13 -13.57 6.05 10.35
CA ILE A 13 -14.67 5.08 10.32
C ILE A 13 -14.28 3.78 11.01
N GLN A 14 -15.28 3.10 11.54
CA GLN A 14 -15.12 1.79 12.17
C GLN A 14 -15.64 0.71 11.23
N ILE A 15 -14.84 -0.33 11.05
CA ILE A 15 -15.18 -1.54 10.28
C ILE A 15 -15.19 -2.72 11.25
N ARG A 16 -16.37 -3.31 11.45
CA ARG A 16 -16.48 -4.59 12.15
C ARG A 16 -15.93 -5.66 11.22
N SER A 17 -14.84 -6.29 11.60
CA SER A 17 -14.19 -7.32 10.83
C SER A 17 -14.57 -8.71 11.33
N ALA A 18 -15.17 -9.51 10.47
CA ALA A 18 -15.39 -10.93 10.74
C ALA A 18 -14.06 -11.69 10.69
N ALA A 19 -13.17 -11.33 9.76
CA ALA A 19 -11.87 -11.95 9.60
C ALA A 19 -10.97 -11.75 10.84
N LEU A 20 -10.91 -10.53 11.37
CA LEU A 20 -10.08 -10.22 12.55
C LEU A 20 -10.78 -10.51 13.88
N GLY A 21 -12.11 -10.70 13.91
CA GLY A 21 -12.89 -10.86 15.13
C GLY A 21 -12.99 -9.59 15.99
N ILE A 22 -12.57 -8.45 15.46
CA ILE A 22 -12.55 -7.15 16.16
C ILE A 22 -13.06 -6.03 15.27
N THR A 23 -13.25 -4.84 15.84
CA THR A 23 -13.52 -3.62 15.07
C THR A 23 -12.21 -2.89 14.79
N ARG A 24 -11.99 -2.54 13.51
CA ARG A 24 -10.81 -1.80 13.05
C ARG A 24 -11.19 -0.40 12.59
N ARG A 25 -10.34 0.57 12.92
CA ARG A 25 -10.43 1.93 12.39
C ARG A 25 -9.74 2.01 11.03
N CYS A 26 -10.30 2.80 10.14
CA CYS A 26 -9.60 3.34 8.97
C CYS A 26 -9.99 4.82 8.79
N TYR A 27 -9.23 5.55 7.99
CA TYR A 27 -9.63 6.89 7.57
C TYR A 27 -10.12 6.86 6.13
N VAL A 28 -11.07 7.74 5.84
CA VAL A 28 -11.63 7.93 4.49
C VAL A 28 -11.73 9.42 4.22
N TYR A 29 -11.35 9.81 3.02
CA TYR A 29 -11.63 11.14 2.50
C TYR A 29 -12.54 11.05 1.28
N VAL A 30 -13.60 11.84 1.29
CA VAL A 30 -14.52 12.02 0.15
C VAL A 30 -14.62 13.51 -0.13
N PRO A 31 -14.35 13.97 -1.38
CA PRO A 31 -14.49 15.39 -1.71
C PRO A 31 -15.92 15.89 -1.45
N PRO A 32 -16.12 17.03 -0.76
CA PRO A 32 -17.45 17.47 -0.33
C PRO A 32 -18.45 17.68 -1.48
N ASP A 33 -17.99 18.21 -2.60
CA ASP A 33 -18.79 18.48 -3.80
C ASP A 33 -19.09 17.22 -4.64
N ALA A 34 -18.38 16.12 -4.39
CA ALA A 34 -18.60 14.85 -5.08
C ALA A 34 -19.66 13.97 -4.40
N LEU A 35 -20.16 14.34 -3.23
CA LEU A 35 -21.16 13.55 -2.47
C LEU A 35 -22.48 13.36 -3.24
N LEU A 36 -22.81 14.27 -4.15
CA LEU A 36 -24.02 14.20 -4.99
C LEU A 36 -23.80 13.45 -6.32
N GLN A 37 -22.56 13.10 -6.63
CA GLN A 37 -22.25 12.41 -7.86
C GLN A 37 -22.60 10.92 -7.80
N ARG A 38 -22.57 10.27 -8.98
CA ARG A 38 -22.67 8.82 -9.10
C ARG A 38 -21.47 8.16 -8.43
N ARG A 39 -21.39 6.84 -8.46
CA ARG A 39 -20.34 6.05 -7.84
C ARG A 39 -18.94 6.59 -8.16
N LEU A 40 -18.16 6.95 -7.13
CA LEU A 40 -16.80 7.49 -7.26
C LEU A 40 -15.76 6.37 -7.33
N PRO A 41 -14.68 6.55 -8.09
CA PRO A 41 -13.51 5.67 -8.02
C PRO A 41 -12.84 5.74 -6.66
N VAL A 42 -12.04 4.74 -6.32
CA VAL A 42 -11.37 4.63 -5.02
C VAL A 42 -9.88 4.44 -5.20
N LEU A 43 -9.10 5.19 -4.44
CA LEU A 43 -7.68 4.95 -4.22
C LEU A 43 -7.46 4.45 -2.78
N TYR A 44 -6.93 3.24 -2.64
CA TYR A 44 -6.45 2.71 -1.37
C TYR A 44 -4.97 3.07 -1.22
N LEU A 45 -4.63 3.87 -0.21
CA LEU A 45 -3.26 4.25 0.14
C LEU A 45 -2.78 3.43 1.33
N LEU A 46 -1.88 2.50 1.07
CA LEU A 46 -1.42 1.51 2.03
C LEU A 46 -0.15 1.98 2.75
N ARG A 47 -0.11 1.69 4.03
CA ARG A 47 1.03 1.76 4.93
C ARG A 47 0.74 0.82 6.12
N GLY A 48 1.50 0.85 7.21
CA GLY A 48 1.16 0.06 8.40
C GLY A 48 -0.11 0.56 9.07
N HIS A 49 -0.05 1.74 9.65
CA HIS A 49 -1.15 2.33 10.41
C HIS A 49 -2.02 3.25 9.54
N GLU A 50 -3.31 3.32 9.84
CA GLU A 50 -4.29 4.12 9.10
C GLU A 50 -4.03 5.63 9.12
N ARG A 51 -3.28 6.13 10.12
CA ARG A 51 -3.00 7.57 10.25
C ARG A 51 -1.86 8.06 9.38
N GLU A 52 -0.93 7.21 8.97
CA GLU A 52 0.37 7.63 8.43
C GLU A 52 0.23 8.53 7.19
N TRP A 53 -0.69 8.28 6.28
CA TRP A 53 -0.93 9.13 5.11
C TRP A 53 -1.63 10.46 5.43
N VAL A 54 -2.30 10.55 6.57
CA VAL A 54 -3.12 11.72 6.97
C VAL A 54 -2.61 12.44 8.22
N ASN A 55 -1.45 12.05 8.74
CA ASN A 55 -0.80 12.67 9.88
C ASN A 55 0.30 13.63 9.42
N ARG A 56 0.15 14.94 9.68
CA ARG A 56 1.14 15.97 9.31
C ARG A 56 2.45 15.81 10.06
N SER A 57 2.41 15.35 11.30
CA SER A 57 3.56 15.16 12.17
C SER A 57 4.18 13.77 12.06
N GLU A 58 3.90 12.99 10.99
CA GLU A 58 4.45 11.65 10.83
C GLU A 58 5.98 11.66 10.66
N ASP A 59 6.49 12.72 10.05
CA ASP A 59 7.91 12.93 9.77
C ASP A 59 8.19 14.45 9.80
N PRO A 60 9.29 14.91 10.44
CA PRO A 60 9.61 16.32 10.55
C PRO A 60 9.78 17.04 9.19
N SER A 61 10.11 16.31 8.14
CA SER A 61 10.28 16.87 6.78
C SER A 61 8.96 17.00 6.01
N ARG A 62 7.86 16.47 6.56
CA ARG A 62 6.55 16.45 5.91
C ARG A 62 5.87 17.80 5.98
N VAL A 63 5.42 18.32 4.84
CA VAL A 63 4.75 19.65 4.75
C VAL A 63 3.22 19.53 4.71
N GLY A 64 2.70 18.43 4.17
CA GLY A 64 1.28 18.22 3.97
C GLY A 64 0.84 16.79 4.26
N THR A 65 -0.32 16.43 3.76
CA THR A 65 -0.87 15.06 3.80
C THR A 65 -1.22 14.60 2.39
N ALA A 66 -1.56 13.33 2.23
CA ALA A 66 -2.06 12.82 0.96
C ALA A 66 -3.32 13.58 0.49
N ILE A 67 -4.13 14.09 1.41
CA ILE A 67 -5.31 14.88 1.07
C ILE A 67 -4.92 16.25 0.51
N ASP A 68 -3.88 16.91 1.05
CA ASP A 68 -3.37 18.17 0.51
C ASP A 68 -2.84 17.99 -0.92
N VAL A 69 -2.11 16.89 -1.18
CA VAL A 69 -1.63 16.54 -2.51
C VAL A 69 -2.80 16.37 -3.48
N TYR A 70 -3.78 15.58 -3.09
CA TYR A 70 -4.96 15.32 -3.92
C TYR A 70 -5.76 16.58 -4.22
N GLU A 71 -6.08 17.42 -3.20
CA GLU A 71 -6.89 18.62 -3.39
C GLU A 71 -6.18 19.65 -4.29
N ARG A 72 -4.86 19.78 -4.18
CA ARG A 72 -4.09 20.63 -5.09
C ARG A 72 -4.20 20.14 -6.53
N LEU A 73 -3.94 18.87 -6.79
CA LEU A 73 -4.02 18.27 -8.15
C LEU A 73 -5.44 18.36 -8.72
N ARG A 74 -6.43 18.28 -7.87
CA ARG A 74 -7.82 18.42 -8.25
C ARG A 74 -8.17 19.85 -8.63
N ALA A 75 -7.71 20.84 -7.87
CA ALA A 75 -7.86 22.25 -8.19
C ALA A 75 -7.16 22.62 -9.50
N GLU A 76 -6.03 21.99 -9.81
CA GLU A 76 -5.30 22.10 -11.07
C GLU A 76 -5.99 21.37 -12.26
N GLY A 77 -7.04 20.59 -11.99
CA GLY A 77 -7.73 19.78 -13.01
C GLY A 77 -6.96 18.52 -13.47
N ALA A 78 -5.86 18.18 -12.80
CA ALA A 78 -5.04 17.03 -13.11
C ALA A 78 -5.69 15.68 -12.72
N VAL A 79 -6.56 15.70 -11.73
CA VAL A 79 -7.33 14.54 -11.26
C VAL A 79 -8.79 14.92 -11.03
N GLY A 80 -9.69 13.98 -11.25
CA GLY A 80 -11.10 14.14 -10.94
C GLY A 80 -11.47 13.66 -9.53
N PRO A 81 -12.78 13.64 -9.22
CA PRO A 81 -13.25 13.26 -7.90
C PRO A 81 -13.06 11.76 -7.62
N LEU A 82 -12.39 11.44 -6.52
CA LEU A 82 -12.17 10.07 -6.05
C LEU A 82 -12.22 9.98 -4.51
N ILE A 83 -12.53 8.80 -4.02
CA ILE A 83 -12.47 8.47 -2.59
C ILE A 83 -11.05 8.01 -2.28
N MET A 84 -10.45 8.56 -1.22
CA MET A 84 -9.19 8.04 -0.67
C MET A 84 -9.48 7.24 0.58
N VAL A 85 -8.88 6.06 0.68
CA VAL A 85 -9.04 5.15 1.82
C VAL A 85 -7.67 4.84 2.41
N PHE A 86 -7.54 4.98 3.72
CA PHE A 86 -6.31 4.76 4.48
C PHE A 86 -6.54 3.62 5.48
N PRO A 87 -6.27 2.36 5.09
CA PRO A 87 -6.55 1.20 5.92
C PRO A 87 -5.61 1.08 7.11
N GLY A 88 -6.11 0.58 8.25
CA GLY A 88 -5.27 0.14 9.36
C GLY A 88 -4.80 -1.29 9.14
N LEU A 89 -3.56 -1.47 8.67
CA LEU A 89 -2.94 -2.75 8.34
C LEU A 89 -1.75 -3.09 9.27
N ALA A 90 -1.78 -2.57 10.49
CA ALA A 90 -0.83 -2.88 11.55
C ALA A 90 -1.58 -2.98 12.90
N SER A 91 -0.89 -3.30 13.98
CA SER A 91 -1.44 -3.14 15.34
C SER A 91 -1.88 -1.69 15.59
N ALA A 92 -2.76 -1.49 16.59
CA ALA A 92 -3.29 -0.15 16.89
C ALA A 92 -2.24 0.84 17.41
N ASP A 93 -1.11 0.36 17.91
CA ASP A 93 0.05 1.14 18.33
C ASP A 93 1.12 1.29 17.24
N ASN A 94 0.90 0.72 16.06
CA ASN A 94 1.82 0.69 14.92
C ASN A 94 3.13 -0.09 15.16
N SER A 95 3.18 -0.95 16.16
CA SER A 95 4.40 -1.72 16.49
C SER A 95 4.54 -3.01 15.65
N VAL A 96 3.43 -3.54 15.15
CA VAL A 96 3.38 -4.84 14.43
C VAL A 96 2.67 -4.69 13.10
N PRO A 97 3.42 -4.67 11.98
CA PRO A 97 2.86 -4.58 10.63
C PRO A 97 2.32 -5.94 10.16
N SER A 98 1.22 -5.92 9.40
CA SER A 98 0.63 -7.15 8.86
C SER A 98 1.25 -7.63 7.55
N MET A 99 1.90 -6.76 6.80
CA MET A 99 2.39 -7.02 5.44
C MET A 99 1.28 -7.49 4.47
N LEU A 100 0.03 -7.16 4.77
CA LEU A 100 -1.15 -7.68 4.07
C LEU A 100 -1.16 -9.23 4.03
N SER A 101 -0.83 -9.84 5.14
CA SER A 101 -0.83 -11.29 5.31
C SER A 101 -1.84 -11.72 6.37
N ASP A 102 -2.27 -12.96 6.31
CA ASP A 102 -2.85 -13.61 7.45
C ASP A 102 -1.66 -14.10 8.31
N MET A 103 -1.48 -13.48 9.47
CA MET A 103 -0.31 -13.70 10.33
C MET A 103 -0.13 -15.18 10.71
N VAL A 104 1.12 -15.62 10.76
CA VAL A 104 1.47 -17.02 11.10
C VAL A 104 1.31 -17.27 12.59
N ALA A 105 1.69 -16.30 13.41
CA ALA A 105 1.76 -16.45 14.87
C ALA A 105 1.36 -15.14 15.59
N PRO A 106 0.09 -14.70 15.44
CA PRO A 106 -0.37 -13.45 16.06
C PRO A 106 -0.26 -13.46 17.59
N GLU A 107 -0.26 -14.64 18.20
CA GLU A 107 -0.12 -14.83 19.66
C GLU A 107 1.28 -14.52 20.21
N LEU A 108 2.30 -14.42 19.36
CA LEU A 108 3.67 -14.08 19.78
C LEU A 108 3.80 -12.63 20.28
N VAL A 109 2.82 -11.78 19.97
CA VAL A 109 2.87 -10.37 20.33
C VAL A 109 1.59 -9.94 21.03
N ALA A 110 1.74 -9.30 22.17
CA ALA A 110 0.63 -8.72 22.93
C ALA A 110 0.29 -7.30 22.42
N ALA A 111 0.16 -7.13 21.10
CA ALA A 111 -0.10 -5.83 20.50
C ALA A 111 -1.61 -5.61 20.27
N PRO A 112 -2.16 -4.42 20.61
CA PRO A 112 -3.59 -4.15 20.49
C PRO A 112 -4.02 -4.09 19.01
N GLY A 113 -5.23 -4.54 18.73
CA GLY A 113 -5.85 -4.38 17.42
C GLY A 113 -5.40 -5.39 16.35
N ILE A 114 -4.69 -6.46 16.72
CA ILE A 114 -4.31 -7.53 15.80
C ILE A 114 -5.48 -8.52 15.59
N GLY A 115 -6.26 -8.81 16.62
CA GLY A 115 -7.32 -9.81 16.57
C GLY A 115 -6.76 -11.19 16.20
N THR A 116 -7.39 -11.86 15.24
CA THR A 116 -6.91 -13.16 14.71
C THR A 116 -5.69 -13.04 13.80
N GLY A 117 -5.19 -11.84 13.49
CA GLY A 117 -4.11 -11.62 12.53
C GLY A 117 -4.49 -11.75 11.04
N ALA A 118 -5.75 -12.01 10.72
CA ALA A 118 -6.21 -12.26 9.34
C ALA A 118 -6.36 -10.97 8.51
N PHE A 119 -5.28 -10.21 8.34
CA PHE A 119 -5.32 -8.88 7.71
C PHE A 119 -5.53 -8.93 6.20
N GLN A 120 -5.09 -9.97 5.50
CA GLN A 120 -5.37 -10.12 4.08
C GLN A 120 -6.88 -10.28 3.86
N ARG A 121 -7.52 -11.18 4.62
CA ARG A 121 -8.97 -11.35 4.58
C ARG A 121 -9.71 -10.10 5.03
N PHE A 122 -9.25 -9.42 6.07
CA PHE A 122 -9.81 -8.14 6.49
C PHE A 122 -9.85 -7.13 5.34
N PHE A 123 -8.76 -6.98 4.61
CA PHE A 123 -8.66 -6.02 3.52
C PHE A 123 -9.65 -6.34 2.39
N PHE A 124 -9.64 -7.59 1.90
CA PHE A 124 -10.45 -7.97 0.74
C PHE A 124 -11.91 -8.25 1.08
N ASP A 125 -12.18 -8.91 2.19
CA ASP A 125 -13.51 -9.46 2.48
C ASP A 125 -14.36 -8.56 3.39
N ASP A 126 -13.72 -7.74 4.25
CA ASP A 126 -14.43 -6.85 5.16
C ASP A 126 -14.34 -5.39 4.73
N LEU A 127 -13.12 -4.83 4.56
CA LEU A 127 -12.90 -3.41 4.34
C LEU A 127 -13.36 -2.97 2.95
N MET A 128 -12.88 -3.57 1.86
CA MET A 128 -13.25 -3.15 0.50
C MET A 128 -14.75 -3.22 0.24
N PRO A 129 -15.48 -4.29 0.64
CA PRO A 129 -16.94 -4.32 0.53
C PRO A 129 -17.63 -3.26 1.40
N ALA A 130 -17.15 -3.00 2.62
CA ALA A 130 -17.71 -1.97 3.49
C ALA A 130 -17.57 -0.56 2.88
N ILE A 131 -16.40 -0.23 2.32
CA ILE A 131 -16.16 1.02 1.59
C ILE A 131 -17.13 1.14 0.41
N THR A 132 -17.24 0.08 -0.40
CA THR A 132 -18.11 0.08 -1.58
C THR A 132 -19.56 0.37 -1.22
N ARG A 133 -20.08 -0.25 -0.15
CA ARG A 133 -21.43 -0.03 0.31
C ARG A 133 -21.66 1.34 0.94
N ARG A 134 -20.77 1.73 1.88
CA ARG A 134 -20.95 2.92 2.71
C ARG A 134 -20.78 4.23 1.91
N PHE A 135 -19.84 4.26 0.97
CA PHE A 135 -19.52 5.47 0.20
C PHE A 135 -19.98 5.41 -1.26
N ARG A 136 -20.80 4.42 -1.61
CA ARG A 136 -21.27 4.21 -2.98
C ARG A 136 -20.13 4.20 -3.99
N ALA A 137 -19.01 3.58 -3.60
CA ALA A 137 -17.82 3.52 -4.43
C ALA A 137 -18.05 2.71 -5.72
N HIS A 138 -17.33 3.06 -6.79
CA HIS A 138 -17.41 2.34 -8.05
C HIS A 138 -16.81 0.93 -7.91
N PRO A 139 -17.52 -0.14 -8.33
CA PRO A 139 -17.11 -1.52 -8.03
C PRO A 139 -15.86 -1.98 -8.81
N ARG A 140 -15.50 -1.31 -9.91
CA ARG A 140 -14.37 -1.68 -10.77
C ARG A 140 -13.29 -0.59 -10.87
N ALA A 141 -13.63 0.68 -10.64
CA ALA A 141 -12.66 1.77 -10.67
C ALA A 141 -11.94 1.88 -9.33
N ARG A 142 -10.94 1.03 -9.12
CA ARG A 142 -10.14 0.97 -7.89
C ARG A 142 -8.66 0.99 -8.21
N ALA A 143 -7.93 1.81 -7.49
CA ALA A 143 -6.46 1.85 -7.48
C ALA A 143 -5.94 1.49 -6.09
N VAL A 144 -4.75 0.92 -6.05
CA VAL A 144 -4.03 0.65 -4.80
C VAL A 144 -2.60 1.18 -4.92
N ALA A 145 -2.14 1.93 -3.95
CA ALA A 145 -0.77 2.43 -3.93
C ALA A 145 -0.23 2.43 -2.49
N GLY A 146 1.08 2.53 -2.33
CA GLY A 146 1.67 2.60 -1.02
C GLY A 146 3.14 2.97 -1.03
N PHE A 147 3.61 3.35 0.16
CA PHE A 147 4.98 3.71 0.46
C PHE A 147 5.61 2.65 1.37
N SER A 148 6.88 2.28 1.12
CA SER A 148 7.63 1.37 1.97
C SER A 148 6.93 0.00 2.10
N LEU A 149 6.58 -0.46 3.31
CA LEU A 149 5.74 -1.64 3.52
C LEU A 149 4.39 -1.54 2.79
N GLY A 150 3.84 -0.33 2.66
CA GLY A 150 2.64 -0.09 1.85
C GLY A 150 2.84 -0.38 0.37
N GLY A 151 4.01 -0.09 -0.17
CA GLY A 151 4.38 -0.44 -1.54
C GLY A 151 4.43 -1.96 -1.76
N LEU A 152 5.03 -2.70 -0.82
CA LEU A 152 4.97 -4.16 -0.79
C LEU A 152 3.52 -4.66 -0.79
N MET A 153 2.70 -4.11 0.11
CA MET A 153 1.30 -4.52 0.25
C MET A 153 0.46 -4.20 -0.99
N ALA A 154 0.72 -3.07 -1.65
CA ALA A 154 0.02 -2.69 -2.89
C ALA A 154 0.33 -3.66 -4.04
N VAL A 155 1.61 -3.99 -4.24
CA VAL A 155 2.04 -5.01 -5.23
C VAL A 155 1.40 -6.35 -4.93
N LYS A 156 1.43 -6.79 -3.66
CA LYS A 156 0.81 -8.04 -3.23
C LYS A 156 -0.69 -8.07 -3.47
N ALA A 157 -1.41 -7.00 -3.09
CA ALA A 157 -2.85 -6.89 -3.30
C ALA A 157 -3.22 -7.02 -4.78
N ALA A 158 -2.51 -6.30 -5.65
CA ALA A 158 -2.74 -6.33 -7.10
C ALA A 158 -2.40 -7.69 -7.72
N ALA A 159 -1.35 -8.37 -7.23
CA ALA A 159 -0.97 -9.69 -7.69
C ALA A 159 -1.98 -10.77 -7.28
N LEU A 160 -2.49 -10.70 -6.05
CA LEU A 160 -3.48 -11.65 -5.52
C LEU A 160 -4.86 -11.48 -6.15
N ARG A 161 -5.28 -10.24 -6.37
CA ARG A 161 -6.61 -9.90 -6.87
C ARG A 161 -6.57 -8.82 -7.97
N PRO A 162 -5.93 -9.16 -9.11
CA PRO A 162 -5.82 -8.23 -10.24
C PRO A 162 -7.19 -7.84 -10.83
N ASP A 163 -8.22 -8.64 -10.56
CA ASP A 163 -9.61 -8.37 -10.95
C ASP A 163 -10.24 -7.17 -10.22
N LEU A 164 -9.69 -6.79 -9.07
CA LEU A 164 -10.24 -5.72 -8.23
C LEU A 164 -9.69 -4.34 -8.53
N PHE A 165 -8.60 -4.23 -9.29
CA PHE A 165 -7.88 -2.97 -9.47
C PHE A 165 -7.71 -2.60 -10.95
N THR A 166 -7.51 -1.32 -11.23
CA THR A 166 -7.14 -0.77 -12.54
C THR A 166 -5.68 -0.32 -12.57
N SER A 167 -5.15 0.09 -11.42
CA SER A 167 -3.76 0.52 -11.29
C SER A 167 -3.18 0.18 -9.93
N VAL A 168 -1.86 0.04 -9.89
CA VAL A 168 -1.09 -0.27 -8.70
C VAL A 168 0.16 0.61 -8.65
N GLY A 169 0.42 1.22 -7.48
CA GLY A 169 1.56 2.09 -7.23
C GLY A 169 2.43 1.59 -6.09
N SER A 170 3.75 1.62 -6.27
CA SER A 170 4.72 1.32 -5.23
C SER A 170 5.81 2.38 -5.22
N PHE A 171 5.89 3.14 -4.14
CA PHE A 171 6.99 4.04 -3.88
C PHE A 171 7.91 3.43 -2.83
N ASP A 172 9.18 3.27 -3.23
CA ASP A 172 10.26 2.78 -2.39
C ASP A 172 9.85 1.55 -1.56
N GLY A 173 9.14 0.63 -2.25
CA GLY A 173 8.49 -0.53 -1.66
C GLY A 173 9.50 -1.49 -1.03
N THR A 174 9.24 -1.88 0.21
CA THR A 174 10.07 -2.87 0.94
C THR A 174 9.79 -4.28 0.40
N ILE A 175 9.99 -4.47 -0.91
CA ILE A 175 9.81 -5.77 -1.56
C ILE A 175 10.89 -6.71 -1.05
N LEU A 176 10.50 -7.71 -0.29
CA LEU A 176 11.41 -8.71 0.24
C LEU A 176 11.89 -9.62 -0.90
N TYR A 177 13.18 -9.87 -1.00
CA TYR A 177 13.77 -10.70 -2.04
C TYR A 177 15.00 -11.48 -1.52
N ALA A 178 15.36 -12.54 -2.21
CA ALA A 178 16.62 -13.23 -1.96
C ALA A 178 17.76 -12.50 -2.67
N ALA A 179 18.91 -12.35 -2.01
CA ALA A 179 20.06 -11.63 -2.55
C ALA A 179 20.67 -12.23 -3.83
N ASP A 180 20.35 -13.49 -4.14
CA ASP A 180 20.74 -14.18 -5.37
C ASP A 180 19.77 -13.94 -6.55
N GLY A 181 18.80 -13.02 -6.39
CA GLY A 181 17.79 -12.74 -7.41
C GLY A 181 16.67 -13.77 -7.50
N GLY A 182 16.65 -14.77 -6.62
CA GLY A 182 15.56 -15.74 -6.51
C GLY A 182 14.30 -15.13 -5.86
N ALA A 183 13.18 -15.86 -5.97
CA ALA A 183 11.92 -15.45 -5.35
C ALA A 183 11.87 -15.69 -3.83
N ARG A 184 12.86 -16.38 -3.26
CA ARG A 184 12.94 -16.65 -1.83
C ARG A 184 13.63 -15.52 -1.09
N ALA A 185 12.94 -14.92 -0.15
CA ALA A 185 13.58 -14.02 0.80
C ALA A 185 14.47 -14.81 1.78
N ARG A 186 15.62 -14.21 2.14
CA ARG A 186 16.54 -14.80 3.11
C ARG A 186 16.20 -14.36 4.52
N THR A 187 16.29 -15.26 5.48
CA THR A 187 16.11 -14.93 6.90
C THR A 187 17.18 -13.95 7.43
N SER A 188 18.32 -13.84 6.72
CA SER A 188 19.35 -12.85 7.01
C SER A 188 19.05 -11.45 6.48
N ASP A 189 17.99 -11.25 5.69
CA ASP A 189 17.58 -9.91 5.27
C ASP A 189 17.22 -9.10 6.53
N PRO A 190 17.80 -7.87 6.70
CA PRO A 190 17.56 -7.06 7.90
C PRO A 190 16.07 -6.78 8.19
N VAL A 191 15.27 -6.66 7.13
CA VAL A 191 13.81 -6.48 7.27
C VAL A 191 13.18 -7.73 7.88
N LEU A 192 13.56 -8.92 7.41
CA LEU A 192 13.02 -10.19 7.90
C LEU A 192 13.55 -10.56 9.29
N ALA A 193 14.77 -10.15 9.62
CA ALA A 193 15.36 -10.39 10.93
C ALA A 193 14.76 -9.51 12.03
N ASN A 194 14.05 -8.44 11.68
CA ASN A 194 13.47 -7.52 12.65
C ASN A 194 12.30 -8.18 13.42
N PRO A 195 12.33 -8.15 14.79
CA PRO A 195 11.27 -8.74 15.62
C PRO A 195 9.87 -8.18 15.36
N MET A 196 9.72 -6.99 14.81
CA MET A 196 8.42 -6.43 14.44
C MET A 196 7.61 -7.32 13.49
N PHE A 197 8.29 -8.24 12.77
CA PHE A 197 7.65 -9.18 11.85
C PHE A 197 7.38 -10.56 12.46
N ASP A 198 7.63 -10.76 13.76
CA ASP A 198 7.47 -12.06 14.41
C ASP A 198 6.05 -12.61 14.32
N ALA A 199 5.05 -11.77 14.55
CA ALA A 199 3.66 -12.17 14.41
C ALA A 199 3.28 -12.54 12.96
N ALA A 200 3.78 -11.78 11.99
CA ALA A 200 3.47 -12.01 10.58
C ALA A 200 4.17 -13.25 10.03
N LEU A 201 5.42 -13.51 10.46
CA LEU A 201 6.32 -14.47 9.82
C LEU A 201 6.71 -15.67 10.71
N GLY A 202 6.34 -15.66 11.99
CA GLY A 202 6.70 -16.68 12.96
C GLY A 202 8.13 -16.60 13.50
N VAL A 203 8.38 -17.35 14.61
CA VAL A 203 9.71 -17.55 15.22
C VAL A 203 9.85 -19.04 15.52
N PRO A 204 10.79 -19.75 14.89
CA PRO A 204 11.67 -19.32 13.80
C PRO A 204 10.87 -18.90 12.56
N ARG A 205 11.50 -18.12 11.66
CA ARG A 205 10.82 -17.64 10.45
C ARG A 205 10.23 -18.80 9.64
N ALA A 206 8.94 -18.72 9.34
CA ALA A 206 8.23 -19.68 8.50
C ALA A 206 8.56 -19.41 7.02
N THR A 207 9.79 -19.79 6.60
CA THR A 207 10.35 -19.45 5.28
C THR A 207 9.51 -19.97 4.12
N ASP A 208 8.90 -21.15 4.24
CA ASP A 208 8.04 -21.71 3.20
C ASP A 208 6.74 -20.91 3.08
N ARG A 209 6.15 -20.50 4.19
CA ARG A 209 4.98 -19.62 4.22
C ARG A 209 5.32 -18.27 3.64
N LEU A 210 6.45 -17.68 4.04
CA LEU A 210 6.94 -16.42 3.51
C LEU A 210 7.13 -16.50 1.98
N HIS A 211 7.72 -17.57 1.48
CA HIS A 211 7.88 -17.77 0.05
C HIS A 211 6.54 -17.81 -0.69
N VAL A 212 5.54 -18.50 -0.15
CA VAL A 212 4.20 -18.57 -0.76
C VAL A 212 3.51 -17.21 -0.74
N ASP A 213 3.68 -16.46 0.34
CA ASP A 213 3.00 -15.18 0.61
C ASP A 213 3.75 -13.95 0.08
N HIS A 214 4.92 -14.16 -0.52
CA HIS A 214 5.78 -13.10 -1.05
C HIS A 214 5.15 -12.42 -2.28
N PRO A 215 5.20 -11.08 -2.40
CA PRO A 215 4.57 -10.35 -3.50
C PRO A 215 5.08 -10.78 -4.88
N ILE A 216 6.39 -11.10 -5.01
CA ILE A 216 6.96 -11.60 -6.27
C ILE A 216 6.41 -12.99 -6.62
N THR A 217 6.27 -13.87 -5.64
CA THR A 217 5.67 -15.20 -5.86
C THR A 217 4.20 -15.07 -6.28
N ALA A 218 3.46 -14.15 -5.66
CA ALA A 218 2.10 -13.84 -6.06
C ALA A 218 2.04 -13.34 -7.52
N LEU A 219 2.94 -12.43 -7.93
CA LEU A 219 3.05 -11.97 -9.32
C LEU A 219 3.34 -13.09 -10.31
N LEU A 220 4.29 -13.97 -9.98
CA LEU A 220 4.66 -15.09 -10.86
C LEU A 220 3.56 -16.14 -11.02
N ARG A 221 2.65 -16.24 -10.05
CA ARG A 221 1.51 -17.17 -10.05
C ARG A 221 0.22 -16.54 -10.58
N ALA A 222 0.15 -15.22 -10.66
CA ALA A 222 -1.04 -14.51 -11.10
C ALA A 222 -1.37 -14.79 -12.57
N ASP A 223 -2.65 -14.64 -12.92
CA ASP A 223 -3.07 -14.65 -14.31
C ASP A 223 -2.37 -13.51 -15.07
N ARG A 224 -1.52 -13.89 -16.03
CA ARG A 224 -0.72 -12.94 -16.81
C ARG A 224 -1.57 -11.93 -17.58
N ALA A 225 -2.70 -12.34 -18.12
CA ALA A 225 -3.59 -11.44 -18.83
C ALA A 225 -4.22 -10.43 -17.87
N ALA A 226 -4.59 -10.87 -16.66
CA ALA A 226 -5.16 -10.00 -15.63
C ALA A 226 -4.15 -8.96 -15.14
N ILE A 227 -2.92 -9.37 -14.76
CA ILE A 227 -1.91 -8.44 -14.27
C ILE A 227 -1.39 -7.46 -15.34
N ARG A 228 -1.39 -7.85 -16.61
CA ARG A 228 -1.02 -6.97 -17.74
C ARG A 228 -2.06 -5.90 -18.05
N ARG A 229 -3.30 -6.06 -17.61
CA ARG A 229 -4.34 -5.03 -17.74
C ARG A 229 -4.20 -3.89 -16.74
N LEU A 230 -3.42 -4.10 -15.66
CA LEU A 230 -3.18 -3.08 -14.65
C LEU A 230 -2.15 -2.07 -15.15
N THR A 231 -2.35 -0.82 -14.79
CA THR A 231 -1.34 0.22 -14.90
C THR A 231 -0.39 0.11 -13.71
N TRP A 232 0.85 -0.27 -13.96
CA TRP A 232 1.88 -0.44 -12.92
C TRP A 232 2.73 0.81 -12.81
N ILE A 233 2.91 1.32 -11.59
CA ILE A 233 3.62 2.56 -11.28
C ILE A 233 4.62 2.24 -10.18
N VAL A 234 5.89 2.12 -10.53
CA VAL A 234 6.96 1.75 -9.59
C VAL A 234 8.03 2.83 -9.60
N GLN A 235 8.30 3.40 -8.43
CA GLN A 235 9.38 4.35 -8.21
C GLN A 235 10.12 4.02 -6.92
N TYR A 236 11.40 4.35 -6.86
CA TYR A 236 12.27 4.12 -5.70
C TYR A 236 13.43 5.12 -5.69
N GLY A 237 14.06 5.28 -4.53
CA GLY A 237 15.21 6.16 -4.34
C GLY A 237 16.49 5.62 -4.97
N PRO A 238 17.60 6.39 -4.95
CA PRO A 238 18.84 6.05 -5.62
C PRO A 238 19.66 4.99 -4.84
N GLU A 239 20.54 4.30 -5.57
CA GLU A 239 21.45 3.29 -5.01
C GLU A 239 22.37 3.84 -3.91
N ALA A 240 22.81 5.09 -4.07
CA ALA A 240 23.83 5.70 -3.22
C ALA A 240 23.47 5.77 -1.72
N ILE A 241 22.18 5.68 -1.38
CA ILE A 241 21.68 5.76 0.01
C ILE A 241 21.04 4.46 0.52
N GLU A 242 21.19 3.36 -0.22
CA GLU A 242 20.83 2.02 0.27
C GLU A 242 21.66 1.63 1.52
N PRO A 243 21.13 0.82 2.45
CA PRO A 243 19.78 0.21 2.45
C PRO A 243 18.74 1.03 3.23
N TRP A 244 19.16 2.07 3.93
CA TRP A 244 18.27 2.75 4.89
C TRP A 244 17.59 4.00 4.32
N GLY A 245 18.25 4.65 3.37
CA GLY A 245 17.74 5.86 2.72
C GLY A 245 16.93 5.57 1.46
N SER A 246 16.96 4.35 0.93
CA SER A 246 16.17 3.89 -0.22
C SER A 246 16.00 2.37 -0.23
N ASN A 247 15.09 1.89 -1.09
CA ASN A 247 14.93 0.48 -1.44
C ASN A 247 15.28 0.25 -2.93
N PHE A 248 16.41 0.77 -3.40
CA PHE A 248 16.83 0.72 -4.79
C PHE A 248 16.85 -0.70 -5.35
N TYR A 249 17.59 -1.64 -4.75
CA TYR A 249 17.71 -3.01 -5.24
C TYR A 249 16.39 -3.76 -5.21
N ARG A 250 15.51 -3.45 -4.27
CA ARG A 250 14.15 -4.03 -4.19
C ARG A 250 13.27 -3.52 -5.33
N GLY A 251 13.34 -2.22 -5.63
CA GLY A 251 12.66 -1.60 -6.75
C GLY A 251 13.14 -2.13 -8.10
N GLU A 252 14.46 -2.21 -8.30
CA GLU A 252 15.09 -2.79 -9.48
C GLU A 252 14.65 -4.25 -9.70
N TYR A 253 14.64 -5.05 -8.65
CA TYR A 253 14.21 -6.44 -8.72
C TYR A 253 12.74 -6.55 -9.14
N LEU A 254 11.85 -5.74 -8.54
CA LEU A 254 10.44 -5.71 -8.93
C LEU A 254 10.29 -5.36 -10.43
N LEU A 255 10.98 -4.34 -10.91
CA LEU A 255 10.92 -3.95 -12.31
C LEU A 255 11.43 -5.04 -13.24
N ARG A 256 12.52 -5.72 -12.91
CA ARG A 256 13.01 -6.87 -13.69
C ARG A 256 11.96 -7.97 -13.80
N VAL A 257 11.24 -8.25 -12.70
CA VAL A 257 10.15 -9.25 -12.72
C VAL A 257 8.99 -8.78 -13.59
N LEU A 258 8.55 -7.52 -13.45
CA LEU A 258 7.48 -6.95 -14.27
C LEU A 258 7.84 -6.99 -15.76
N ASN A 259 9.06 -6.59 -16.12
CA ASN A 259 9.56 -6.64 -17.50
C ASN A 259 9.59 -8.06 -18.04
N ALA A 260 10.04 -9.04 -17.27
CA ALA A 260 10.02 -10.46 -17.66
C ALA A 260 8.59 -11.00 -17.86
N LEU A 261 7.61 -10.42 -17.19
CA LEU A 261 6.18 -10.72 -17.37
C LEU A 261 5.55 -9.93 -18.53
N GLY A 262 6.32 -9.07 -19.21
CA GLY A 262 5.83 -8.20 -20.30
C GLY A 262 4.95 -7.06 -19.80
N ILE A 263 5.23 -6.55 -18.62
CA ILE A 263 4.52 -5.43 -17.98
C ILE A 263 5.44 -4.20 -17.96
N ALA A 264 4.98 -3.13 -18.61
CA ALA A 264 5.69 -1.85 -18.61
C ALA A 264 5.40 -1.06 -17.33
N ASN A 265 6.42 -0.35 -16.84
CA ASN A 265 6.24 0.67 -15.79
C ASN A 265 5.66 1.94 -16.42
N ALA A 266 4.54 2.42 -15.88
CA ALA A 266 3.89 3.64 -16.35
C ALA A 266 4.52 4.92 -15.74
N ALA A 267 5.35 4.80 -14.71
CA ALA A 267 6.12 5.93 -14.20
C ALA A 267 7.19 6.35 -15.21
N PRO A 268 7.30 7.64 -15.55
CA PRO A 268 8.28 8.10 -16.55
C PRO A 268 9.72 7.89 -16.10
N VAL A 269 9.98 7.91 -14.80
CA VAL A 269 11.28 7.63 -14.18
C VAL A 269 11.05 6.68 -13.02
N ALA A 270 11.79 5.59 -12.96
CA ALA A 270 11.67 4.60 -11.89
C ALA A 270 12.61 4.91 -10.71
N ALA A 271 13.92 5.04 -10.97
CA ALA A 271 14.89 5.46 -9.96
C ALA A 271 14.89 6.99 -9.86
N LEU A 272 14.47 7.52 -8.74
CA LEU A 272 14.42 8.97 -8.49
C LEU A 272 15.77 9.42 -7.92
N PRO A 273 16.55 10.29 -8.62
CA PRO A 273 17.87 10.69 -8.14
C PRO A 273 17.87 11.34 -6.76
N ASP A 274 16.84 12.13 -6.48
CA ASP A 274 16.66 12.84 -5.20
C ASP A 274 15.59 12.17 -4.31
N GLY A 275 15.23 10.91 -4.61
CA GLY A 275 14.24 10.15 -3.85
C GLY A 275 14.84 9.62 -2.55
N GLU A 276 14.22 9.91 -1.43
CA GLU A 276 14.60 9.41 -0.10
C GLU A 276 13.46 8.60 0.51
N HIS A 277 13.78 7.71 1.44
CA HIS A 277 12.79 6.95 2.20
C HIS A 277 12.09 7.80 3.27
N THR A 278 11.47 8.89 2.85
CA THR A 278 10.82 9.90 3.70
C THR A 278 9.38 10.13 3.29
N TRP A 279 8.56 10.65 4.21
CA TRP A 279 7.19 11.03 3.91
C TRP A 279 7.09 12.21 2.94
N ARG A 280 8.06 13.13 2.97
CA ARG A 280 8.16 14.19 1.97
C ARG A 280 8.27 13.62 0.56
N CYS A 281 9.14 12.66 0.35
CA CYS A 281 9.31 12.01 -0.96
C CYS A 281 8.10 11.14 -1.33
N ALA A 282 7.44 10.51 -0.34
CA ALA A 282 6.20 9.77 -0.59
C ALA A 282 5.06 10.69 -1.06
N ASP A 283 4.92 11.89 -0.49
CA ASP A 283 3.94 12.90 -0.93
C ASP A 283 4.30 13.45 -2.33
N GLN A 284 5.58 13.66 -2.64
CA GLN A 284 6.05 14.06 -3.98
C GLN A 284 5.78 12.96 -5.03
N HIS A 285 6.06 11.70 -4.68
CA HIS A 285 5.72 10.56 -5.51
C HIS A 285 4.21 10.51 -5.79
N LEU A 286 3.39 10.64 -4.74
CA LEU A 286 1.93 10.67 -4.90
C LEU A 286 1.50 11.80 -5.83
N ALA A 287 2.10 12.99 -5.70
CA ALA A 287 1.81 14.13 -6.57
C ALA A 287 2.12 13.84 -8.05
N ALA A 288 3.23 13.17 -8.33
CA ALA A 288 3.63 12.82 -9.69
C ALA A 288 2.80 11.67 -10.29
N THR A 289 2.33 10.74 -9.46
CA THR A 289 1.73 9.48 -9.93
C THR A 289 0.21 9.44 -9.84
N LEU A 290 -0.41 10.27 -9.01
CA LEU A 290 -1.87 10.33 -8.88
C LEU A 290 -2.60 10.64 -10.20
N PRO A 291 -2.09 11.52 -11.09
CA PRO A 291 -2.66 11.69 -12.42
C PRO A 291 -2.63 10.43 -13.28
N ILE A 292 -1.60 9.58 -13.13
CA ILE A 292 -1.51 8.29 -13.85
C ILE A 292 -2.56 7.32 -13.31
N HIS A 293 -2.70 7.23 -11.98
CA HIS A 293 -3.78 6.46 -11.34
C HIS A 293 -5.16 6.93 -11.81
N TRP A 294 -5.36 8.26 -11.85
CA TRP A 294 -6.62 8.85 -12.32
C TRP A 294 -6.90 8.49 -13.78
N GLY A 295 -5.91 8.56 -14.66
CA GLY A 295 -6.07 8.13 -16.07
C GLY A 295 -6.57 6.70 -16.19
N ALA A 296 -6.00 5.77 -15.42
CA ALA A 296 -6.45 4.37 -15.40
C ALA A 296 -7.86 4.19 -14.81
N LEU A 297 -8.20 4.95 -13.76
CA LEU A 297 -9.53 4.91 -13.15
C LEU A 297 -10.61 5.47 -14.09
N ALA A 298 -10.31 6.57 -14.79
CA ALA A 298 -11.24 7.24 -15.68
C ALA A 298 -11.65 6.39 -16.90
N GLN A 299 -10.80 5.45 -17.32
CA GLN A 299 -11.10 4.54 -18.43
C GLN A 299 -12.23 3.55 -18.14
N VAL A 300 -12.60 3.36 -16.88
CA VAL A 300 -13.63 2.38 -16.46
C VAL A 300 -14.84 3.04 -15.80
N LEU A 301 -14.89 4.39 -15.77
CA LEU A 301 -16.04 5.17 -15.30
C LEU A 301 -17.05 5.35 -16.44
#